data_88228c32082c6e38f68a27403b4265f7
#
_entry.id   88228c32082c6e38f68a27403b4265f7
#
_cell.length_a   1.000
_cell.length_b   1.000
_cell.length_c   1.000
_cell.angle_alpha   90.00
_cell.angle_beta   90.00
_cell.angle_gamma   90.00
#
_symmetry.space_group_name_H-M   'P 1'
#
loop_
_entity.id
_entity.type
_entity.pdbx_description
1 polymer ?
#
loop_
_entity_poly.entity_id
_entity_poly.type
_entity_poly.pdbx_seq_one_letter_code
_entity_poly.pdbx_strand_id
1 'polypeptide(L)'
;MSKKIRELQAKRAAAAQAKNESLKSAGAILEKANTEARDLTDDEQAQFDSYKASADAKGAEMSRIQAQIDIEQDIAAQSAFVEPVEDAYISVTENADKDEKRGFKSFGDFMSSVHQAALPNMRPDPRLAATPSLYSGESTGADGGFLVPPEFSKEIFTLSLTEDSLLPLTDTAEISSNSMVIPKDETTPWGTNGIRAYWQGESSAATGTKPVLGAMALRLKKLMALVPASDEMLEDSTMLTSYLPNKIADSIRWKTNEALLFGTGGPVPFGAFSGNAVITQSKDTGQATKTLTATNLANMIARLPPASFGRAVWLINNDVLPALFTLTLGNYPIYFPMGNQQTGAIQTSPYGTLLGRPVIVTQHANTFSSQGDVLLADMSYVQTITKAGGFRTDTSMHIYFDADATAFRTVFRLDAQPKITAAISPAKGANSLSPFVQLAAR
;
A
#
# COMPACT_ATOMS: atom_id res chain seq x y z
N MET A 1 -23.25 28.06 -7.14
CA MET A 1 -23.12 29.47 -6.71
C MET A 1 -24.46 30.18 -6.82
N SER A 2 -24.96 30.77 -5.73
CA SER A 2 -26.22 31.53 -5.68
C SER A 2 -26.17 32.72 -6.65
N LYS A 3 -27.31 33.04 -7.31
CA LYS A 3 -27.46 34.24 -8.17
C LYS A 3 -27.03 35.52 -7.44
N LYS A 4 -27.33 35.60 -6.15
CA LYS A 4 -26.99 36.72 -5.25
C LYS A 4 -25.49 36.90 -5.06
N ILE A 5 -24.72 35.80 -4.92
CA ILE A 5 -23.26 35.87 -4.80
C ILE A 5 -22.63 36.38 -6.10
N ARG A 6 -23.13 35.99 -7.27
CA ARG A 6 -22.64 36.53 -8.56
C ARG A 6 -22.91 38.05 -8.71
N GLU A 7 -24.06 38.52 -8.26
CA GLU A 7 -24.38 39.95 -8.28
C GLU A 7 -23.47 40.73 -7.33
N LEU A 8 -23.18 40.23 -6.14
CA LEU A 8 -22.24 40.86 -5.21
C LEU A 8 -20.80 40.88 -5.75
N GLN A 9 -20.36 39.78 -6.38
CA GLN A 9 -19.05 39.71 -7.04
C GLN A 9 -18.94 40.74 -8.19
N ALA A 10 -19.99 40.92 -8.99
CA ALA A 10 -20.01 41.97 -10.04
C ALA A 10 -19.94 43.37 -9.44
N LYS A 11 -20.67 43.65 -8.35
CA LYS A 11 -20.60 44.95 -7.65
C LYS A 11 -19.20 45.21 -7.07
N ARG A 12 -18.57 44.23 -6.48
CA ARG A 12 -17.19 44.30 -5.98
C ARG A 12 -16.19 44.61 -7.10
N ALA A 13 -16.32 43.97 -8.26
CA ALA A 13 -15.48 44.25 -9.42
C ALA A 13 -15.66 45.68 -9.94
N ALA A 14 -16.89 46.18 -10.02
CA ALA A 14 -17.17 47.60 -10.40
C ALA A 14 -16.56 48.59 -9.40
N ALA A 15 -16.68 48.34 -8.10
CA ALA A 15 -16.05 49.17 -7.08
C ALA A 15 -14.50 49.17 -7.18
N ALA A 16 -13.91 48.01 -7.52
CA ALA A 16 -12.46 47.89 -7.74
C ALA A 16 -11.99 48.71 -8.97
N GLN A 17 -12.76 48.68 -10.05
CA GLN A 17 -12.48 49.52 -11.24
C GLN A 17 -12.54 51.00 -10.92
N ALA A 18 -13.61 51.47 -10.26
CA ALA A 18 -13.76 52.87 -9.86
C ALA A 18 -12.63 53.33 -8.89
N LYS A 19 -12.19 52.47 -7.95
CA LYS A 19 -11.03 52.75 -7.10
C LYS A 19 -9.76 52.92 -7.94
N ASN A 20 -9.50 52.04 -8.89
CA ASN A 20 -8.31 52.14 -9.73
C ASN A 20 -8.32 53.36 -10.64
N GLU A 21 -9.49 53.79 -11.15
CA GLU A 21 -9.64 55.02 -11.93
C GLU A 21 -9.33 56.27 -11.07
N SER A 22 -9.86 56.31 -9.84
CA SER A 22 -9.56 57.40 -8.91
C SER A 22 -8.07 57.46 -8.57
N LEU A 23 -7.42 56.32 -8.32
CA LEU A 23 -5.97 56.28 -8.06
C LEU A 23 -5.14 56.66 -9.29
N LYS A 24 -5.55 56.28 -10.50
CA LYS A 24 -4.90 56.76 -11.76
C LYS A 24 -5.00 58.25 -11.93
N SER A 25 -6.17 58.80 -11.64
CA SER A 25 -6.37 60.27 -11.72
C SER A 25 -5.53 61.03 -10.69
N ALA A 26 -5.43 60.50 -9.47
CA ALA A 26 -4.54 61.07 -8.45
C ALA A 26 -3.05 60.91 -8.85
N GLY A 27 -2.66 59.78 -9.42
CA GLY A 27 -1.31 59.53 -9.92
C GLY A 27 -0.91 60.49 -11.06
N ALA A 28 -1.83 60.78 -11.98
CA ALA A 28 -1.59 61.69 -13.11
C ALA A 28 -1.31 63.13 -12.63
N ILE A 29 -1.93 63.59 -11.54
CA ILE A 29 -1.66 64.93 -10.96
C ILE A 29 -0.23 64.95 -10.37
N LEU A 30 0.19 63.87 -9.66
CA LEU A 30 1.55 63.76 -9.12
C LEU A 30 2.62 63.67 -10.23
N GLU A 31 2.32 62.95 -11.29
CA GLU A 31 3.23 62.77 -12.42
C GLU A 31 3.46 64.07 -13.18
N LYS A 32 2.41 64.89 -13.31
CA LYS A 32 2.46 66.20 -13.90
C LYS A 32 3.32 67.19 -13.06
N ALA A 33 3.14 67.24 -11.74
CA ALA A 33 3.94 68.05 -10.86
C ALA A 33 5.42 67.61 -10.86
N ASN A 34 5.71 66.30 -10.88
CA ASN A 34 7.06 65.76 -10.97
C ASN A 34 7.76 66.07 -12.30
N THR A 35 7.05 66.03 -13.44
CA THR A 35 7.62 66.42 -14.75
C THR A 35 7.94 67.85 -14.87
N GLU A 36 7.21 68.74 -14.18
CA GLU A 36 7.43 70.23 -14.12
C GLU A 36 8.40 70.60 -13.01
N ALA A 37 8.92 69.55 -12.22
CA ALA A 37 9.85 69.75 -11.10
C ALA A 37 9.40 70.89 -10.11
N ARG A 38 8.09 70.95 -9.81
CA ARG A 38 7.46 71.88 -8.88
C ARG A 38 6.59 71.10 -7.85
N ASP A 39 6.31 71.83 -6.76
CA ASP A 39 5.31 71.33 -5.79
C ASP A 39 3.89 71.50 -6.34
N LEU A 40 2.95 70.71 -5.79
CA LEU A 40 1.53 70.78 -6.13
C LEU A 40 0.98 72.19 -5.78
N THR A 41 0.18 72.71 -6.68
CA THR A 41 -0.59 73.97 -6.38
C THR A 41 -1.75 73.63 -5.45
N ASP A 42 -2.28 74.68 -4.71
CA ASP A 42 -3.39 74.46 -3.77
C ASP A 42 -4.63 73.77 -4.44
N ASP A 43 -4.91 74.12 -5.69
CA ASP A 43 -6.00 73.53 -6.47
C ASP A 43 -5.72 72.06 -6.86
N GLU A 44 -4.48 71.76 -7.22
CA GLU A 44 -4.06 70.38 -7.54
C GLU A 44 -4.02 69.51 -6.29
N GLN A 45 -3.63 70.04 -5.14
CA GLN A 45 -3.68 69.36 -3.85
C GLN A 45 -5.11 69.06 -3.46
N ALA A 46 -6.06 69.94 -3.61
CA ALA A 46 -7.48 69.70 -3.34
C ALA A 46 -8.08 68.67 -4.25
N GLN A 47 -7.68 68.65 -5.53
CA GLN A 47 -8.09 67.59 -6.46
C GLN A 47 -7.50 66.26 -6.11
N PHE A 48 -6.22 66.13 -5.73
CA PHE A 48 -5.57 64.91 -5.30
C PHE A 48 -6.23 64.38 -4.04
N ASP A 49 -6.51 65.19 -3.05
CA ASP A 49 -7.20 64.75 -1.81
C ASP A 49 -8.62 64.29 -2.08
N SER A 50 -9.32 64.90 -3.02
CA SER A 50 -10.65 64.50 -3.49
C SER A 50 -10.61 63.11 -4.13
N TYR A 51 -9.65 62.83 -5.03
CA TYR A 51 -9.51 61.53 -5.67
C TYR A 51 -9.07 60.45 -4.67
N LYS A 52 -8.19 60.80 -3.73
CA LYS A 52 -7.79 59.88 -2.65
C LYS A 52 -8.97 59.52 -1.75
N ALA A 53 -9.75 60.50 -1.32
CA ALA A 53 -10.96 60.23 -0.52
C ALA A 53 -11.98 59.37 -1.27
N SER A 54 -12.14 59.58 -2.59
CA SER A 54 -12.97 58.70 -3.44
C SER A 54 -12.44 57.26 -3.50
N ALA A 55 -11.11 57.08 -3.66
CA ALA A 55 -10.49 55.77 -3.68
C ALA A 55 -10.63 55.05 -2.34
N ASP A 56 -10.49 55.72 -1.22
CA ASP A 56 -10.65 55.19 0.13
C ASP A 56 -12.12 54.81 0.41
N ALA A 57 -13.08 55.61 -0.03
CA ALA A 57 -14.52 55.30 0.06
C ALA A 57 -14.87 54.03 -0.74
N LYS A 58 -14.32 53.88 -1.96
CA LYS A 58 -14.50 52.68 -2.78
C LYS A 58 -13.79 51.46 -2.19
N GLY A 59 -12.67 51.63 -1.52
CA GLY A 59 -12.00 50.56 -0.76
C GLY A 59 -12.86 50.07 0.41
N ALA A 60 -13.49 50.94 1.16
CA ALA A 60 -14.40 50.58 2.24
C ALA A 60 -15.67 49.89 1.71
N GLU A 61 -16.20 50.33 0.55
CA GLU A 61 -17.33 49.65 -0.11
C GLU A 61 -16.98 48.23 -0.55
N MET A 62 -15.79 48.01 -1.11
CA MET A 62 -15.29 46.69 -1.45
C MET A 62 -15.19 45.71 -0.25
N SER A 63 -14.69 46.24 0.88
CA SER A 63 -14.59 45.44 2.13
C SER A 63 -15.97 45.06 2.67
N ARG A 64 -16.96 45.96 2.59
CA ARG A 64 -18.35 45.65 2.98
C ARG A 64 -18.97 44.62 2.08
N ILE A 65 -18.79 44.70 0.77
CA ILE A 65 -19.32 43.72 -0.19
C ILE A 65 -18.64 42.36 0.01
N GLN A 66 -17.35 42.33 0.33
CA GLN A 66 -16.67 41.08 0.64
C GLN A 66 -17.25 40.40 1.88
N ALA A 67 -17.45 41.14 2.96
CA ALA A 67 -18.08 40.60 4.17
C ALA A 67 -19.50 40.07 3.90
N GLN A 68 -20.26 40.69 2.99
CA GLN A 68 -21.57 40.18 2.56
C GLN A 68 -21.46 38.86 1.75
N ILE A 69 -20.44 38.76 0.91
CA ILE A 69 -20.18 37.55 0.16
C ILE A 69 -19.84 36.39 1.12
N ASP A 70 -18.98 36.64 2.12
CA ASP A 70 -18.56 35.66 3.10
C ASP A 70 -19.77 35.19 3.95
N ILE A 71 -20.64 36.09 4.39
CA ILE A 71 -21.88 35.76 5.12
C ILE A 71 -22.85 34.91 4.25
N GLU A 72 -23.03 35.30 2.98
CA GLU A 72 -23.90 34.54 2.06
C GLU A 72 -23.33 33.15 1.74
N GLN A 73 -22.01 33.00 1.74
CA GLN A 73 -21.35 31.69 1.62
C GLN A 73 -21.56 30.84 2.86
N ASP A 74 -21.43 31.44 4.05
CA ASP A 74 -21.67 30.76 5.32
C ASP A 74 -23.16 30.34 5.47
N ILE A 75 -24.10 31.21 5.07
CA ILE A 75 -25.53 30.88 5.04
C ILE A 75 -25.81 29.73 4.05
N ALA A 76 -25.18 29.76 2.88
CA ALA A 76 -25.30 28.70 1.89
C ALA A 76 -24.69 27.36 2.39
N ALA A 77 -23.61 27.44 3.17
CA ALA A 77 -23.01 26.28 3.82
C ALA A 77 -23.86 25.73 4.96
N GLN A 78 -24.49 26.61 5.77
CA GLN A 78 -25.38 26.21 6.86
C GLN A 78 -26.75 25.73 6.37
N SER A 79 -27.30 26.28 5.30
CA SER A 79 -28.57 25.83 4.71
C SER A 79 -28.45 24.43 4.03
N ALA A 80 -27.22 23.96 3.80
CA ALA A 80 -26.95 22.58 3.41
C ALA A 80 -27.04 21.60 4.58
N PHE A 81 -27.29 22.07 5.81
CA PHE A 81 -27.32 21.29 7.07
C PHE A 81 -28.70 21.24 7.72
N VAL A 82 -29.77 21.20 6.94
CA VAL A 82 -31.13 20.97 7.46
C VAL A 82 -31.49 19.52 7.28
N GLU A 83 -31.80 18.83 8.41
CA GLU A 83 -32.31 17.46 8.46
C GLU A 83 -33.50 17.25 7.51
N PRO A 84 -33.60 16.08 6.85
CA PRO A 84 -34.69 15.81 5.92
C PRO A 84 -35.96 15.47 6.69
N VAL A 85 -37.05 16.19 6.40
CA VAL A 85 -38.41 15.79 6.67
C VAL A 85 -38.75 14.62 5.75
N GLU A 86 -39.26 13.52 6.31
CA GLU A 86 -39.82 12.40 5.56
C GLU A 86 -40.87 12.91 4.57
N ASP A 87 -40.64 12.79 3.32
CA ASP A 87 -41.46 12.37 2.20
C ASP A 87 -40.87 12.89 0.88
N ALA A 88 -40.81 11.96 -0.04
CA ALA A 88 -40.61 12.13 -1.49
C ALA A 88 -39.20 11.99 -2.07
N TYR A 89 -39.05 10.84 -2.68
CA TYR A 89 -38.39 10.62 -3.97
C TYR A 89 -37.12 11.45 -4.31
N ILE A 90 -35.98 10.80 -4.06
CA ILE A 90 -34.80 10.83 -4.92
C ILE A 90 -34.15 12.20 -5.18
N SER A 91 -33.11 12.48 -4.43
CA SER A 91 -31.86 12.96 -5.01
C SER A 91 -30.70 12.23 -4.37
N VAL A 92 -30.42 11.08 -4.90
CA VAL A 92 -29.19 10.32 -4.64
C VAL A 92 -28.12 10.97 -5.51
N THR A 93 -27.35 11.92 -4.97
CA THR A 93 -26.19 12.39 -5.72
C THR A 93 -24.99 12.85 -4.89
N GLU A 94 -25.09 12.96 -3.54
CA GLU A 94 -23.93 13.47 -2.78
C GLU A 94 -23.47 12.59 -1.62
N ASN A 95 -24.17 11.49 -1.30
CA ASN A 95 -23.76 10.57 -0.24
C ASN A 95 -23.15 9.25 -0.74
N ALA A 96 -23.14 9.00 -2.06
CA ALA A 96 -22.58 7.77 -2.62
C ALA A 96 -21.04 7.69 -2.46
N ASP A 97 -20.36 8.84 -2.35
CA ASP A 97 -18.90 8.87 -2.18
C ASP A 97 -18.43 8.70 -0.73
N LYS A 98 -19.35 8.75 0.25
CA LYS A 98 -19.04 8.55 1.67
C LYS A 98 -19.36 7.16 2.20
N ASP A 99 -20.18 6.41 1.50
CA ASP A 99 -20.46 5.00 1.82
C ASP A 99 -19.48 4.12 1.06
N GLU A 100 -18.52 3.55 1.79
CA GLU A 100 -17.49 2.67 1.23
C GLU A 100 -18.08 1.46 0.49
N LYS A 101 -19.31 1.03 0.83
CA LYS A 101 -20.04 -0.06 0.14
C LYS A 101 -21.00 0.42 -0.94
N ARG A 102 -21.12 1.72 -1.17
CA ARG A 102 -22.11 2.31 -2.12
C ARG A 102 -23.53 1.79 -1.93
N GLY A 103 -23.91 1.45 -0.69
CA GLY A 103 -25.21 0.91 -0.35
C GLY A 103 -25.42 -0.57 -0.69
N PHE A 104 -24.40 -1.32 -1.11
CA PHE A 104 -24.49 -2.76 -1.27
C PHE A 104 -24.34 -3.47 0.08
N LYS A 105 -25.23 -4.43 0.39
CA LYS A 105 -25.21 -5.17 1.66
C LYS A 105 -24.08 -6.20 1.70
N SER A 106 -23.75 -6.80 0.56
CA SER A 106 -22.73 -7.83 0.42
C SER A 106 -22.15 -7.86 -1.00
N PHE A 107 -21.05 -8.55 -1.19
CA PHE A 107 -20.48 -8.79 -2.52
C PHE A 107 -21.44 -9.54 -3.45
N GLY A 108 -22.26 -10.46 -2.93
CA GLY A 108 -23.30 -11.13 -3.72
C GLY A 108 -24.42 -10.20 -4.17
N ASP A 109 -24.83 -9.24 -3.34
CA ASP A 109 -25.81 -8.20 -3.72
C ASP A 109 -25.26 -7.34 -4.87
N PHE A 110 -23.96 -6.98 -4.80
CA PHE A 110 -23.26 -6.30 -5.89
C PHE A 110 -23.24 -7.13 -7.18
N MET A 111 -22.85 -8.41 -7.11
CA MET A 111 -22.77 -9.30 -8.29
C MET A 111 -24.14 -9.52 -8.94
N SER A 112 -25.17 -9.69 -8.10
CA SER A 112 -26.58 -9.81 -8.57
C SER A 112 -27.02 -8.54 -9.30
N SER A 113 -26.67 -7.36 -8.78
CA SER A 113 -27.00 -6.07 -9.42
C SER A 113 -26.25 -5.89 -10.74
N VAL A 114 -25.01 -6.36 -10.85
CA VAL A 114 -24.23 -6.36 -12.09
C VAL A 114 -24.90 -7.27 -13.14
N HIS A 115 -25.30 -8.47 -12.74
CA HIS A 115 -26.03 -9.39 -13.64
C HIS A 115 -27.33 -8.78 -14.14
N GLN A 116 -28.16 -8.21 -13.25
CA GLN A 116 -29.41 -7.55 -13.63
C GLN A 116 -29.18 -6.37 -14.59
N ALA A 117 -28.11 -5.63 -14.41
CA ALA A 117 -27.74 -4.54 -15.32
C ALA A 117 -27.35 -5.03 -16.74
N ALA A 118 -26.97 -6.32 -16.86
CA ALA A 118 -26.63 -6.96 -18.13
C ALA A 118 -27.83 -7.39 -18.95
N LEU A 119 -28.98 -7.62 -18.32
CA LEU A 119 -30.15 -8.13 -19.02
C LEU A 119 -30.80 -7.06 -19.92
N PRO A 120 -31.15 -7.40 -21.17
CA PRO A 120 -31.84 -6.48 -22.06
C PRO A 120 -33.20 -6.10 -21.46
N ASN A 121 -33.52 -4.80 -21.42
CA ASN A 121 -34.73 -4.17 -20.87
C ASN A 121 -34.82 -3.98 -19.35
N MET A 122 -33.75 -4.24 -18.57
CA MET A 122 -33.66 -3.83 -17.18
C MET A 122 -32.91 -2.51 -17.03
N ARG A 123 -33.35 -1.65 -16.10
CA ARG A 123 -32.61 -0.43 -15.77
C ARG A 123 -31.41 -0.81 -14.91
N PRO A 124 -30.20 -0.36 -15.24
CA PRO A 124 -29.03 -0.59 -14.37
C PRO A 124 -29.29 0.03 -12.98
N ASP A 125 -28.86 -0.69 -11.95
CA ASP A 125 -28.96 -0.20 -10.57
C ASP A 125 -28.14 1.11 -10.46
N PRO A 126 -28.74 2.20 -9.95
CA PRO A 126 -28.07 3.49 -9.81
C PRO A 126 -26.82 3.43 -8.93
N ARG A 127 -26.71 2.43 -8.04
CA ARG A 127 -25.53 2.18 -7.19
C ARG A 127 -24.29 1.74 -7.99
N LEU A 128 -24.47 1.23 -9.22
CA LEU A 128 -23.37 0.83 -10.11
C LEU A 128 -22.81 2.00 -10.92
N ALA A 129 -23.55 3.14 -10.99
CA ALA A 129 -23.08 4.31 -11.73
C ALA A 129 -21.94 5.00 -10.96
N ALA A 130 -20.77 5.11 -11.59
CA ALA A 130 -19.71 5.94 -11.09
C ALA A 130 -20.06 7.42 -11.28
N THR A 131 -19.71 8.28 -10.31
CA THR A 131 -19.79 9.75 -10.51
C THR A 131 -18.96 10.14 -11.73
N PRO A 132 -19.50 10.94 -12.66
CA PRO A 132 -18.76 11.31 -13.86
C PRO A 132 -17.55 12.15 -13.49
N SER A 133 -16.35 11.57 -13.57
CA SER A 133 -15.11 12.32 -13.51
C SER A 133 -14.83 12.93 -14.89
N LEU A 134 -14.30 14.14 -14.90
CA LEU A 134 -14.03 14.96 -16.10
C LEU A 134 -12.92 14.39 -17.01
N TYR A 135 -12.43 13.19 -16.76
CA TYR A 135 -11.41 12.51 -17.56
C TYR A 135 -12.00 11.28 -18.23
N SER A 136 -12.00 11.33 -19.54
CA SER A 136 -12.40 10.29 -20.48
C SER A 136 -11.65 8.98 -20.20
N GLY A 137 -12.38 7.96 -19.78
CA GLY A 137 -11.87 6.60 -19.61
C GLY A 137 -12.62 5.86 -18.50
N GLU A 138 -13.40 4.87 -18.86
CA GLU A 138 -14.04 3.86 -17.99
C GLU A 138 -15.38 4.22 -17.31
N SER A 139 -16.06 5.32 -17.65
CA SER A 139 -17.32 5.71 -16.98
C SER A 139 -18.61 5.42 -17.74
N THR A 140 -18.55 4.71 -18.86
CA THR A 140 -19.76 4.30 -19.58
C THR A 140 -20.00 2.81 -19.38
N GLY A 141 -21.16 2.44 -18.82
CA GLY A 141 -21.61 1.05 -18.70
C GLY A 141 -21.67 0.31 -20.06
N ALA A 142 -21.54 1.05 -21.19
CA ALA A 142 -21.39 0.52 -22.52
C ALA A 142 -20.05 -0.20 -22.75
N ASP A 143 -19.00 0.14 -21.99
CA ASP A 143 -17.67 -0.48 -22.08
C ASP A 143 -17.45 -1.58 -21.03
N GLY A 144 -18.50 -1.97 -20.30
CA GLY A 144 -18.52 -3.15 -19.43
C GLY A 144 -17.72 -3.08 -18.13
N GLY A 145 -17.33 -1.88 -17.67
CA GLY A 145 -16.56 -1.73 -16.44
C GLY A 145 -17.38 -1.25 -15.24
N PHE A 146 -17.87 -2.16 -14.42
CA PHE A 146 -18.38 -1.81 -13.10
C PHE A 146 -17.23 -1.90 -12.08
N LEU A 147 -16.92 -0.78 -11.41
CA LEU A 147 -15.92 -0.74 -10.36
C LEU A 147 -16.48 -1.31 -9.05
N VAL A 148 -15.81 -2.28 -8.47
CA VAL A 148 -16.12 -2.77 -7.13
C VAL A 148 -15.84 -1.67 -6.10
N PRO A 149 -16.76 -1.41 -5.17
CA PRO A 149 -16.53 -0.47 -4.09
C PRO A 149 -15.25 -0.79 -3.28
N PRO A 150 -14.52 0.23 -2.77
CA PRO A 150 -13.24 0.03 -2.04
C PRO A 150 -13.33 -0.90 -0.83
N GLU A 151 -14.49 -0.97 -0.18
CA GLU A 151 -14.69 -1.81 0.99
C GLU A 151 -14.70 -3.32 0.67
N PHE A 152 -15.23 -3.72 -0.48
CA PHE A 152 -15.13 -5.13 -0.92
C PHE A 152 -13.68 -5.53 -1.22
N SER A 153 -12.89 -4.61 -1.74
CA SER A 153 -11.46 -4.83 -1.93
C SER A 153 -10.73 -5.06 -0.60
N LYS A 154 -11.08 -4.31 0.45
CA LYS A 154 -10.52 -4.51 1.80
C LYS A 154 -10.90 -5.86 2.40
N GLU A 155 -12.14 -6.32 2.20
CA GLU A 155 -12.60 -7.62 2.68
C GLU A 155 -11.78 -8.77 2.09
N ILE A 156 -11.57 -8.79 0.79
CA ILE A 156 -10.73 -9.82 0.13
C ILE A 156 -9.29 -9.76 0.64
N PHE A 157 -8.72 -8.56 0.78
CA PHE A 157 -7.36 -8.39 1.30
C PHE A 157 -7.21 -8.93 2.72
N THR A 158 -8.16 -8.64 3.62
CA THR A 158 -8.18 -9.13 5.00
C THR A 158 -8.22 -10.65 5.04
N LEU A 159 -9.08 -11.29 4.25
CA LEU A 159 -9.15 -12.76 4.15
C LEU A 159 -7.84 -13.36 3.64
N SER A 160 -7.19 -12.74 2.66
CA SER A 160 -5.92 -13.21 2.12
C SER A 160 -4.77 -13.12 3.12
N LEU A 161 -4.82 -12.17 4.06
CA LEU A 161 -3.78 -11.99 5.09
C LEU A 161 -4.02 -12.80 6.37
N THR A 162 -5.25 -13.26 6.62
CA THR A 162 -5.65 -13.83 7.91
C THR A 162 -5.07 -15.21 8.16
N GLU A 163 -4.87 -16.05 7.13
CA GLU A 163 -4.40 -17.43 7.28
C GLU A 163 -3.12 -17.68 6.47
N ASP A 164 -2.11 -18.26 7.10
CA ASP A 164 -0.84 -18.74 6.50
C ASP A 164 -0.15 -17.77 5.53
N SER A 165 -0.46 -16.46 5.62
CA SER A 165 0.21 -15.45 4.82
C SER A 165 1.57 -15.11 5.41
N LEU A 166 2.60 -15.06 4.56
CA LEU A 166 3.93 -14.62 4.96
C LEU A 166 4.10 -13.10 4.93
N LEU A 167 3.15 -12.39 4.31
CA LEU A 167 3.20 -10.94 4.18
C LEU A 167 3.28 -10.18 5.53
N PRO A 168 2.53 -10.56 6.60
CA PRO A 168 2.63 -9.91 7.89
C PRO A 168 3.99 -10.08 8.59
N LEU A 169 4.79 -11.07 8.19
CA LEU A 169 6.14 -11.28 8.71
C LEU A 169 7.17 -10.37 8.06
N THR A 170 6.84 -9.78 6.90
CA THR A 170 7.70 -8.86 6.15
C THR A 170 7.55 -7.43 6.66
N ASP A 171 8.52 -6.57 6.33
CA ASP A 171 8.40 -5.13 6.56
C ASP A 171 7.58 -4.51 5.43
N THR A 172 6.29 -4.28 5.69
CA THR A 172 5.31 -3.86 4.68
C THR A 172 5.05 -2.37 4.76
N ALA A 173 5.11 -1.69 3.61
CA ALA A 173 4.73 -0.28 3.45
C ALA A 173 3.65 -0.12 2.37
N GLU A 174 2.62 0.67 2.67
CA GLU A 174 1.61 1.04 1.69
C GLU A 174 2.01 2.33 0.96
N ILE A 175 1.89 2.33 -0.38
CA ILE A 175 2.25 3.48 -1.21
C ILE A 175 1.13 3.87 -2.17
N SER A 176 0.95 5.19 -2.34
CA SER A 176 0.02 5.75 -3.33
C SER A 176 0.64 5.87 -4.74
N SER A 177 1.98 5.92 -4.84
CA SER A 177 2.72 5.93 -6.10
C SER A 177 2.89 4.52 -6.68
N ASN A 178 3.53 4.40 -7.86
CA ASN A 178 3.84 3.09 -8.46
C ASN A 178 5.25 2.59 -8.14
N SER A 179 6.06 3.38 -7.48
CA SER A 179 7.43 3.02 -7.09
C SER A 179 7.84 3.73 -5.81
N MET A 180 8.78 3.10 -5.09
CA MET A 180 9.39 3.63 -3.88
C MET A 180 10.89 3.39 -3.93
N VAL A 181 11.69 4.37 -3.56
CA VAL A 181 13.13 4.24 -3.41
C VAL A 181 13.49 4.40 -1.94
N ILE A 182 14.16 3.41 -1.38
CA ILE A 182 14.56 3.39 0.02
C ILE A 182 16.08 3.46 0.06
N PRO A 183 16.67 4.45 0.76
CA PRO A 183 18.09 4.42 1.02
C PRO A 183 18.43 3.27 1.97
N LYS A 184 19.52 2.57 1.71
CA LYS A 184 19.98 1.46 2.54
C LYS A 184 21.45 1.59 2.87
N ASP A 185 21.82 1.11 4.04
CA ASP A 185 23.20 0.96 4.48
C ASP A 185 23.46 -0.52 4.77
N GLU A 186 24.35 -1.13 4.01
CA GLU A 186 24.78 -2.54 4.18
C GLU A 186 26.16 -2.63 4.84
N THR A 187 26.68 -1.52 5.36
CA THR A 187 28.00 -1.52 6.00
C THR A 187 27.93 -2.14 7.39
N THR A 188 28.99 -2.82 7.77
CA THR A 188 29.14 -3.39 9.11
C THR A 188 30.10 -2.56 9.96
N PRO A 189 29.93 -2.45 11.29
CA PRO A 189 30.81 -1.66 12.16
C PRO A 189 32.28 -2.08 12.11
N TRP A 190 32.55 -3.33 11.70
CA TRP A 190 33.90 -3.91 11.55
C TRP A 190 34.38 -3.96 10.11
N GLY A 191 33.54 -3.60 9.17
CA GLY A 191 33.89 -3.60 7.74
C GLY A 191 34.94 -2.55 7.39
N THR A 192 35.35 -2.48 6.12
CA THR A 192 36.32 -1.47 5.63
C THR A 192 35.66 -0.13 5.27
N ASN A 193 34.38 -0.10 5.05
CA ASN A 193 33.58 1.05 4.65
C ASN A 193 32.51 1.40 5.71
N GLY A 194 31.96 2.60 5.65
CA GLY A 194 30.89 3.04 6.54
C GLY A 194 31.38 3.82 7.75
N ILE A 195 30.48 4.08 8.70
CA ILE A 195 30.78 4.82 9.93
C ILE A 195 31.49 3.90 10.90
N ARG A 196 32.63 4.34 11.45
CA ARG A 196 33.45 3.60 12.41
C ARG A 196 33.75 4.43 13.63
N ALA A 197 33.83 3.78 14.76
CA ALA A 197 34.32 4.36 16.00
C ALA A 197 35.74 3.86 16.29
N TYR A 198 36.59 4.77 16.75
CA TYR A 198 37.97 4.49 17.12
C TYR A 198 38.23 4.97 18.55
N TRP A 199 38.97 4.19 19.30
CA TRP A 199 39.53 4.64 20.57
C TRP A 199 40.66 5.63 20.27
N GLN A 200 40.62 6.84 20.82
CA GLN A 200 41.61 7.88 20.62
C GLN A 200 42.43 8.08 21.90
N GLY A 201 43.73 8.21 21.70
CA GLY A 201 44.60 8.67 22.77
C GLY A 201 44.53 10.19 22.94
N GLU A 202 45.02 10.67 24.07
CA GLU A 202 45.11 12.11 24.35
C GLU A 202 45.98 12.79 23.24
N SER A 203 45.47 13.90 22.67
CA SER A 203 46.12 14.68 21.58
C SER A 203 46.22 13.99 20.23
N SER A 204 45.56 12.85 19.96
CA SER A 204 45.56 12.27 18.63
C SER A 204 44.42 12.75 17.76
N ALA A 205 44.66 12.92 16.45
CA ALA A 205 43.63 13.34 15.50
C ALA A 205 42.59 12.24 15.28
N ALA A 206 41.30 12.57 15.30
CA ALA A 206 40.22 11.64 14.99
C ALA A 206 40.22 11.28 13.50
N THR A 207 40.08 9.98 13.20
CA THR A 207 39.91 9.50 11.82
C THR A 207 38.49 9.73 11.37
N GLY A 208 38.30 10.60 10.37
CA GLY A 208 36.99 10.85 9.77
C GLY A 208 36.48 9.65 8.99
N THR A 209 35.24 9.26 9.24
CA THR A 209 34.52 8.25 8.47
C THR A 209 33.22 8.79 7.93
N LYS A 210 32.73 8.25 6.82
CA LYS A 210 31.48 8.70 6.18
C LYS A 210 30.54 7.53 5.91
N PRO A 211 29.22 7.75 5.93
CA PRO A 211 28.26 6.73 5.55
C PRO A 211 28.40 6.36 4.07
N VAL A 212 28.14 5.10 3.74
CA VAL A 212 28.04 4.60 2.38
C VAL A 212 26.61 4.13 2.17
N LEU A 213 25.83 4.94 1.48
CA LEU A 213 24.42 4.65 1.24
C LEU A 213 24.22 4.09 -0.16
N GLY A 214 23.52 2.97 -0.24
CA GLY A 214 22.95 2.44 -1.48
C GLY A 214 21.47 2.84 -1.61
N ALA A 215 20.85 2.51 -2.74
CA ALA A 215 19.45 2.69 -2.97
C ALA A 215 18.79 1.37 -3.36
N MET A 216 17.63 1.10 -2.77
CA MET A 216 16.75 -0.02 -3.12
C MET A 216 15.50 0.54 -3.79
N ALA A 217 15.32 0.23 -5.08
CA ALA A 217 14.17 0.67 -5.85
C ALA A 217 13.15 -0.46 -5.97
N LEU A 218 11.96 -0.22 -5.46
CA LEU A 218 10.81 -1.12 -5.53
C LEU A 218 9.79 -0.54 -6.52
N ARG A 219 9.23 -1.38 -7.40
CA ARG A 219 8.21 -1.01 -8.39
C ARG A 219 7.06 -1.97 -8.31
N LEU A 220 5.85 -1.46 -8.03
CA LEU A 220 4.65 -2.27 -7.94
C LEU A 220 4.45 -3.14 -9.19
N LYS A 221 4.34 -4.43 -8.98
CA LYS A 221 4.05 -5.46 -9.97
C LYS A 221 2.60 -5.87 -9.84
N LYS A 222 1.99 -6.27 -10.94
CA LYS A 222 0.57 -6.57 -11.01
C LYS A 222 0.36 -8.08 -10.92
N LEU A 223 -0.33 -8.51 -9.86
CA LEU A 223 -0.91 -9.84 -9.73
C LEU A 223 -2.39 -9.74 -10.14
N MET A 224 -2.85 -10.62 -11.01
CA MET A 224 -4.20 -10.55 -11.56
C MET A 224 -4.83 -11.94 -11.54
N ALA A 225 -6.06 -12.00 -11.04
CA ALA A 225 -6.94 -13.16 -11.16
C ALA A 225 -8.09 -12.80 -12.10
N LEU A 226 -8.38 -13.65 -13.07
CA LEU A 226 -9.52 -13.54 -13.97
C LEU A 226 -10.40 -14.75 -13.77
N VAL A 227 -11.66 -14.51 -13.39
CA VAL A 227 -12.64 -15.57 -13.08
C VAL A 227 -13.86 -15.35 -13.96
N PRO A 228 -14.09 -16.18 -14.98
CA PRO A 228 -15.38 -16.22 -15.69
C PRO A 228 -16.40 -16.95 -14.82
N ALA A 229 -17.61 -16.44 -14.73
CA ALA A 229 -18.77 -17.07 -14.13
C ALA A 229 -19.91 -17.10 -15.14
N SER A 230 -20.59 -18.24 -15.29
CA SER A 230 -21.76 -18.32 -16.14
C SER A 230 -22.93 -17.52 -15.55
N ASP A 231 -23.79 -17.00 -16.39
CA ASP A 231 -24.91 -16.19 -15.96
C ASP A 231 -25.89 -17.00 -15.09
N GLU A 232 -26.05 -18.30 -15.33
CA GLU A 232 -26.80 -19.20 -14.45
C GLU A 232 -26.22 -19.27 -13.01
N MET A 233 -24.88 -19.28 -12.85
CA MET A 233 -24.24 -19.22 -11.53
C MET A 233 -24.44 -17.85 -10.86
N LEU A 234 -24.57 -16.78 -11.62
CA LEU A 234 -24.80 -15.44 -11.09
C LEU A 234 -26.23 -15.26 -10.59
N GLU A 235 -27.21 -16.00 -11.12
CA GLU A 235 -28.58 -16.04 -10.59
C GLU A 235 -28.62 -16.66 -9.19
N ASP A 236 -27.76 -17.62 -8.86
CA ASP A 236 -27.60 -18.18 -7.51
C ASP A 236 -26.52 -17.42 -6.70
N SER A 237 -26.78 -16.12 -6.47
CA SER A 237 -25.87 -15.19 -5.80
C SER A 237 -25.42 -15.62 -4.39
N THR A 238 -26.22 -16.42 -3.69
CA THR A 238 -25.93 -16.91 -2.33
C THR A 238 -24.70 -17.83 -2.32
N MET A 239 -24.59 -18.70 -3.30
CA MET A 239 -23.45 -19.61 -3.44
C MET A 239 -22.15 -18.86 -3.79
N LEU A 240 -22.23 -17.90 -4.68
CA LEU A 240 -21.08 -17.09 -5.10
C LEU A 240 -20.57 -16.15 -4.01
N THR A 241 -21.45 -15.65 -3.14
CA THR A 241 -21.11 -14.72 -2.06
C THR A 241 -20.05 -15.30 -1.11
N SER A 242 -20.11 -16.59 -0.83
CA SER A 242 -19.17 -17.26 0.09
C SER A 242 -17.97 -17.91 -0.61
N TYR A 243 -18.18 -18.45 -1.79
CA TYR A 243 -17.17 -19.27 -2.48
C TYR A 243 -16.12 -18.42 -3.22
N LEU A 244 -16.56 -17.46 -4.03
CA LEU A 244 -15.67 -16.72 -4.95
C LEU A 244 -14.63 -15.87 -4.23
N PRO A 245 -14.99 -15.04 -3.22
CA PRO A 245 -14.01 -14.24 -2.49
C PRO A 245 -12.94 -15.10 -1.81
N ASN A 246 -13.35 -16.20 -1.18
CA ASN A 246 -12.42 -17.09 -0.49
C ASN A 246 -11.43 -17.75 -1.47
N LYS A 247 -11.90 -18.21 -2.63
CA LYS A 247 -11.03 -18.81 -3.65
C LYS A 247 -10.07 -17.81 -4.29
N ILE A 248 -10.53 -16.59 -4.54
CA ILE A 248 -9.65 -15.51 -5.06
C ILE A 248 -8.59 -15.17 -4.00
N ALA A 249 -9.00 -15.02 -2.73
CA ALA A 249 -8.09 -14.75 -1.62
C ALA A 249 -7.03 -15.83 -1.47
N ASP A 250 -7.42 -17.11 -1.51
CA ASP A 250 -6.50 -18.25 -1.46
C ASP A 250 -5.49 -18.24 -2.61
N SER A 251 -5.95 -18.00 -3.83
CA SER A 251 -5.09 -17.97 -5.01
C SER A 251 -4.08 -16.81 -4.96
N ILE A 252 -4.52 -15.63 -4.50
CA ILE A 252 -3.65 -14.47 -4.34
C ILE A 252 -2.63 -14.70 -3.22
N ARG A 253 -3.08 -15.26 -2.08
CA ARG A 253 -2.20 -15.63 -0.96
C ARG A 253 -1.11 -16.60 -1.41
N TRP A 254 -1.50 -17.67 -2.10
CA TRP A 254 -0.58 -18.66 -2.64
C TRP A 254 0.50 -18.02 -3.52
N LYS A 255 0.08 -17.25 -4.52
CA LYS A 255 1.01 -16.60 -5.46
C LYS A 255 1.85 -15.51 -4.79
N THR A 256 1.34 -14.85 -3.77
CA THR A 256 2.10 -13.86 -2.99
C THR A 256 3.18 -14.55 -2.15
N ASN A 257 2.84 -15.64 -1.45
CA ASN A 257 3.82 -16.41 -0.67
C ASN A 257 4.92 -17.01 -1.56
N GLU A 258 4.56 -17.57 -2.71
CA GLU A 258 5.52 -18.08 -3.70
C GLU A 258 6.49 -16.97 -4.14
N ALA A 259 5.95 -15.79 -4.46
CA ALA A 259 6.76 -14.65 -4.89
C ALA A 259 7.65 -14.08 -3.78
N LEU A 260 7.18 -14.05 -2.52
CA LEU A 260 7.96 -13.58 -1.38
C LEU A 260 9.14 -14.51 -1.07
N LEU A 261 8.99 -15.82 -1.29
CA LEU A 261 10.05 -16.79 -1.04
C LEU A 261 11.00 -16.95 -2.22
N PHE A 262 10.47 -17.24 -3.40
CA PHE A 262 11.26 -17.69 -4.56
C PHE A 262 11.06 -16.83 -5.82
N GLY A 263 10.43 -15.67 -5.72
CA GLY A 263 10.24 -14.78 -6.87
C GLY A 263 11.58 -14.39 -7.51
N THR A 264 11.64 -14.45 -8.83
CA THR A 264 12.89 -14.27 -9.61
C THR A 264 13.20 -12.81 -9.94
N GLY A 265 12.34 -11.85 -9.57
CA GLY A 265 12.44 -10.48 -10.04
C GLY A 265 11.83 -10.29 -11.45
N GLY A 266 11.99 -9.11 -12.05
CA GLY A 266 11.36 -8.79 -13.33
C GLY A 266 9.84 -8.58 -13.21
N PRO A 267 8.98 -9.42 -13.82
CA PRO A 267 7.53 -9.29 -13.71
C PRO A 267 6.99 -9.73 -12.35
N VAL A 268 7.77 -10.50 -11.58
CA VAL A 268 7.43 -11.05 -10.27
C VAL A 268 8.28 -10.35 -9.20
N PRO A 269 7.82 -10.17 -7.93
CA PRO A 269 8.66 -9.71 -6.83
C PRO A 269 9.96 -10.49 -6.70
N PHE A 270 10.97 -9.88 -6.09
CA PHE A 270 12.25 -10.57 -5.86
C PHE A 270 12.22 -11.23 -4.48
N GLY A 271 12.20 -12.57 -4.47
CA GLY A 271 12.00 -13.37 -3.28
C GLY A 271 13.20 -13.42 -2.34
N ALA A 272 12.93 -13.78 -1.09
CA ALA A 272 13.93 -13.88 -0.02
C ALA A 272 15.05 -14.87 -0.35
N PHE A 273 14.72 -15.97 -1.02
CA PHE A 273 15.65 -17.07 -1.34
C PHE A 273 16.18 -17.05 -2.78
N SER A 274 15.96 -15.97 -3.53
CA SER A 274 16.41 -15.83 -4.92
C SER A 274 17.69 -14.99 -5.07
N GLY A 275 18.15 -14.33 -4.01
CA GLY A 275 19.28 -13.41 -4.05
C GLY A 275 20.61 -14.00 -3.59
N ASN A 276 21.69 -13.24 -3.80
CA ASN A 276 23.05 -13.61 -3.36
C ASN A 276 23.24 -13.51 -1.84
N ALA A 277 22.28 -12.97 -1.12
CA ALA A 277 22.29 -12.94 0.34
C ALA A 277 21.99 -14.31 0.97
N VAL A 278 21.46 -15.25 0.21
CA VAL A 278 21.07 -16.58 0.69
C VAL A 278 22.31 -17.42 0.98
N ILE A 279 22.35 -18.02 2.15
CA ILE A 279 23.36 -19.01 2.51
C ILE A 279 22.76 -20.41 2.36
N THR A 280 23.38 -21.21 1.52
CA THR A 280 23.05 -22.63 1.40
C THR A 280 23.97 -23.41 2.34
N GLN A 281 23.40 -23.94 3.43
CA GLN A 281 24.15 -24.77 4.37
C GLN A 281 24.34 -26.16 3.80
N SER A 282 25.56 -26.59 3.63
CA SER A 282 25.89 -27.92 3.13
C SER A 282 25.48 -29.02 4.13
N LYS A 283 25.22 -30.20 3.61
CA LYS A 283 25.05 -31.42 4.42
C LYS A 283 26.32 -31.76 5.20
N ASP A 284 26.18 -32.53 6.28
CA ASP A 284 27.32 -32.98 7.06
C ASP A 284 28.17 -33.99 6.28
N THR A 285 29.46 -34.02 6.55
CA THR A 285 30.38 -34.99 5.93
C THR A 285 29.97 -36.42 6.33
N GLY A 286 29.78 -37.29 5.35
CA GLY A 286 29.35 -38.68 5.59
C GLY A 286 27.85 -38.85 5.88
N GLN A 287 27.04 -37.78 5.79
CA GLN A 287 25.59 -37.87 5.95
C GLN A 287 24.97 -38.74 4.85
N ALA A 288 24.15 -39.71 5.25
CA ALA A 288 23.42 -40.57 4.31
C ALA A 288 22.44 -39.72 3.46
N THR A 289 22.18 -40.19 2.23
CA THR A 289 21.20 -39.53 1.34
C THR A 289 19.79 -39.60 1.96
N LYS A 290 18.98 -38.59 1.69
CA LYS A 290 17.60 -38.46 2.20
C LYS A 290 17.50 -38.54 3.72
N THR A 291 18.45 -37.93 4.44
CA THR A 291 18.39 -37.83 5.91
C THR A 291 18.43 -36.38 6.33
N LEU A 292 17.90 -36.08 7.51
CA LEU A 292 18.01 -34.80 8.19
C LEU A 292 18.68 -35.03 9.54
N THR A 293 19.68 -34.23 9.91
CA THR A 293 20.41 -34.36 11.17
C THR A 293 20.20 -33.13 12.04
N ALA A 294 20.29 -33.28 13.34
CA ALA A 294 20.26 -32.16 14.29
C ALA A 294 21.40 -31.16 14.02
N THR A 295 22.56 -31.64 13.58
CA THR A 295 23.74 -30.84 13.24
C THR A 295 23.45 -29.91 12.05
N ASN A 296 22.71 -30.38 11.03
CA ASN A 296 22.33 -29.51 9.92
C ASN A 296 21.54 -28.29 10.41
N LEU A 297 20.55 -28.50 11.27
CA LEU A 297 19.71 -27.43 11.83
C LEU A 297 20.50 -26.50 12.73
N ALA A 298 21.37 -27.05 13.59
CA ALA A 298 22.24 -26.25 14.44
C ALA A 298 23.19 -25.36 13.60
N ASN A 299 23.76 -25.93 12.53
CA ASN A 299 24.61 -25.18 11.60
C ASN A 299 23.85 -24.08 10.85
N MET A 300 22.59 -24.29 10.50
CA MET A 300 21.73 -23.24 9.91
C MET A 300 21.51 -22.09 10.90
N ILE A 301 21.23 -22.37 12.17
CA ILE A 301 21.09 -21.34 13.20
C ILE A 301 22.39 -20.55 13.39
N ALA A 302 23.53 -21.23 13.36
CA ALA A 302 24.85 -20.57 13.50
C ALA A 302 25.16 -19.59 12.36
N ARG A 303 24.42 -19.67 11.24
CA ARG A 303 24.54 -18.73 10.10
C ARG A 303 23.62 -17.50 10.24
N LEU A 304 22.74 -17.46 11.24
CA LEU A 304 21.89 -16.28 11.47
C LEU A 304 22.68 -15.15 12.15
N PRO A 305 22.45 -13.89 11.77
CA PRO A 305 22.86 -12.75 12.56
C PRO A 305 22.22 -12.79 13.97
N PRO A 306 22.94 -12.43 15.04
CA PRO A 306 22.39 -12.45 16.40
C PRO A 306 21.07 -11.67 16.56
N ALA A 307 20.95 -10.54 15.87
CA ALA A 307 19.74 -9.72 15.89
C ALA A 307 18.51 -10.40 15.24
N SER A 308 18.72 -11.32 14.32
CA SER A 308 17.66 -12.05 13.61
C SER A 308 17.15 -13.26 14.38
N PHE A 309 17.91 -13.79 15.34
CA PHE A 309 17.52 -15.00 16.06
C PHE A 309 16.13 -14.89 16.72
N GLY A 310 15.83 -13.73 17.32
CA GLY A 310 14.55 -13.49 17.99
C GLY A 310 13.33 -13.43 17.05
N ARG A 311 13.51 -13.17 15.75
CA ARG A 311 12.45 -13.00 14.75
C ARG A 311 12.41 -14.09 13.69
N ALA A 312 13.47 -14.88 13.58
CA ALA A 312 13.58 -15.93 12.59
C ALA A 312 12.47 -16.99 12.75
N VAL A 313 12.00 -17.50 11.62
CA VAL A 313 11.02 -18.58 11.51
C VAL A 313 11.55 -19.69 10.63
N TRP A 314 11.17 -20.93 10.97
CA TRP A 314 11.42 -22.08 10.12
C TRP A 314 10.27 -22.23 9.12
N LEU A 315 10.61 -22.35 7.85
CA LEU A 315 9.67 -22.64 6.78
C LEU A 315 10.05 -24.01 6.22
N ILE A 316 9.14 -24.97 6.31
CA ILE A 316 9.42 -26.37 5.96
C ILE A 316 8.28 -26.96 5.13
N ASN A 317 8.63 -27.93 4.28
CA ASN A 317 7.63 -28.72 3.57
C ASN A 317 7.02 -29.78 4.48
N ASN A 318 5.78 -30.17 4.23
CA ASN A 318 5.09 -31.27 4.95
C ASN A 318 5.90 -32.57 4.93
N ASP A 319 6.60 -32.85 3.84
CA ASP A 319 7.41 -34.07 3.67
C ASP A 319 8.58 -34.16 4.67
N VAL A 320 8.97 -33.02 5.26
CA VAL A 320 10.05 -32.94 6.25
C VAL A 320 9.58 -33.29 7.66
N LEU A 321 8.26 -33.15 7.96
CA LEU A 321 7.70 -33.37 9.29
C LEU A 321 8.03 -34.73 9.89
N PRO A 322 7.90 -35.86 9.19
CA PRO A 322 8.25 -37.15 9.74
C PRO A 322 9.70 -37.25 10.21
N ALA A 323 10.62 -36.64 9.46
CA ALA A 323 12.03 -36.57 9.83
C ALA A 323 12.26 -35.72 11.09
N LEU A 324 11.50 -34.60 11.26
CA LEU A 324 11.59 -33.76 12.44
C LEU A 324 11.11 -34.44 13.72
N PHE A 325 10.06 -35.26 13.66
CA PHE A 325 9.54 -36.00 14.81
C PHE A 325 10.55 -37.01 15.37
N THR A 326 11.44 -37.50 14.54
CA THR A 326 12.46 -38.49 14.92
C THR A 326 13.79 -37.87 15.32
N LEU A 327 13.94 -36.53 15.16
CA LEU A 327 15.19 -35.84 15.45
C LEU A 327 15.40 -35.64 16.94
N THR A 328 16.57 -36.09 17.39
CA THR A 328 17.02 -35.90 18.79
C THR A 328 18.42 -35.29 18.83
N LEU A 329 18.72 -34.53 19.88
CA LEU A 329 20.07 -34.10 20.24
C LEU A 329 20.47 -34.87 21.50
N GLY A 330 21.25 -35.93 21.30
CA GLY A 330 21.42 -36.96 22.35
C GLY A 330 20.10 -37.70 22.59
N ASN A 331 19.58 -37.65 23.82
CA ASN A 331 18.32 -38.27 24.21
C ASN A 331 17.13 -37.28 24.22
N TYR A 332 17.32 -36.03 23.83
CA TYR A 332 16.29 -35.00 23.92
C TYR A 332 15.74 -34.67 22.52
N PRO A 333 14.40 -34.65 22.32
CA PRO A 333 13.82 -34.21 21.07
C PRO A 333 14.09 -32.71 20.89
N ILE A 334 14.40 -32.29 19.66
CA ILE A 334 14.66 -30.89 19.31
C ILE A 334 13.45 -30.19 18.68
N TYR A 335 12.46 -30.95 18.27
CA TYR A 335 11.19 -30.46 17.78
C TYR A 335 10.10 -30.68 18.82
N PHE A 336 9.38 -29.63 19.15
CA PHE A 336 8.28 -29.67 20.11
C PHE A 336 6.98 -29.33 19.36
N PRO A 337 6.19 -30.34 18.98
CA PRO A 337 4.87 -30.12 18.41
C PRO A 337 3.92 -29.54 19.46
N MET A 338 2.82 -28.94 19.00
CA MET A 338 1.78 -28.39 19.88
C MET A 338 1.32 -29.39 20.96
N GLY A 339 1.30 -28.99 22.21
CA GLY A 339 0.71 -29.73 23.30
C GLY A 339 1.68 -30.41 24.26
N ASN A 340 2.99 -30.23 24.16
CA ASN A 340 3.90 -30.75 25.18
C ASN A 340 3.85 -29.88 26.45
N GLN A 341 3.07 -30.34 27.43
CA GLN A 341 2.74 -29.63 28.69
C GLN A 341 3.92 -29.46 29.66
N GLN A 342 5.12 -29.88 29.31
CA GLN A 342 6.26 -29.86 30.23
C GLN A 342 6.81 -28.46 30.57
N THR A 343 6.41 -27.41 29.88
CA THR A 343 6.91 -26.04 30.10
C THR A 343 5.84 -25.02 30.48
N GLY A 344 4.57 -25.40 30.65
CA GLY A 344 3.53 -24.46 31.12
C GLY A 344 3.24 -23.26 30.23
N ALA A 345 3.89 -23.12 29.09
CA ALA A 345 3.69 -22.02 28.17
C ALA A 345 2.72 -22.45 27.06
N ILE A 346 1.63 -21.72 26.92
CA ILE A 346 0.71 -21.83 25.77
C ILE A 346 1.51 -21.42 24.53
N GLN A 347 1.87 -22.37 23.70
CA GLN A 347 2.56 -22.07 22.44
C GLN A 347 1.57 -21.48 21.44
N THR A 348 1.87 -20.28 20.98
CA THR A 348 1.08 -19.55 19.99
C THR A 348 1.33 -20.01 18.55
N SER A 349 2.33 -20.87 18.32
CA SER A 349 2.65 -21.39 16.99
C SER A 349 1.86 -22.65 16.70
N PRO A 350 1.05 -22.71 15.63
CA PRO A 350 0.19 -23.87 15.32
C PRO A 350 0.98 -25.15 15.02
N TYR A 351 2.23 -25.05 14.58
CA TYR A 351 3.08 -26.21 14.23
C TYR A 351 4.23 -26.44 15.23
N GLY A 352 4.18 -25.80 16.39
CA GLY A 352 5.20 -25.95 17.41
C GLY A 352 6.50 -25.17 17.17
N THR A 353 7.55 -25.55 17.90
CA THR A 353 8.87 -24.88 17.80
C THR A 353 9.99 -25.86 17.53
N LEU A 354 10.97 -25.42 16.77
CA LEU A 354 12.20 -26.13 16.45
C LEU A 354 13.38 -25.28 16.92
N LEU A 355 14.17 -25.82 17.85
CA LEU A 355 15.31 -25.11 18.47
C LEU A 355 14.93 -23.69 18.95
N GLY A 356 13.76 -23.58 19.61
CA GLY A 356 13.26 -22.34 20.18
C GLY A 356 12.68 -21.33 19.19
N ARG A 357 12.53 -21.69 17.91
CA ARG A 357 11.92 -20.84 16.87
C ARG A 357 10.66 -21.46 16.31
N PRO A 358 9.63 -20.64 15.97
CA PRO A 358 8.38 -21.14 15.44
C PRO A 358 8.59 -21.83 14.08
N VAL A 359 7.80 -22.87 13.84
CA VAL A 359 7.76 -23.60 12.58
C VAL A 359 6.49 -23.21 11.83
N ILE A 360 6.63 -22.90 10.55
CA ILE A 360 5.54 -22.69 9.61
C ILE A 360 5.68 -23.75 8.52
N VAL A 361 4.65 -24.56 8.36
CA VAL A 361 4.61 -25.57 7.31
C VAL A 361 4.05 -24.92 6.06
N THR A 362 4.80 -25.02 4.97
CA THR A 362 4.43 -24.41 3.69
C THR A 362 4.73 -25.34 2.53
N GLN A 363 3.82 -25.41 1.56
CA GLN A 363 3.99 -26.18 0.33
C GLN A 363 4.92 -25.51 -0.67
N HIS A 364 5.32 -24.24 -0.42
CA HIS A 364 6.27 -23.51 -1.27
C HIS A 364 7.72 -23.97 -1.05
N ALA A 365 8.04 -24.53 0.12
CA ALA A 365 9.34 -25.17 0.33
C ALA A 365 9.49 -26.43 -0.53
N ASN A 366 10.70 -26.73 -0.99
CA ASN A 366 10.96 -27.87 -1.86
C ASN A 366 10.71 -29.19 -1.12
N THR A 367 10.55 -30.27 -1.89
CA THR A 367 10.35 -31.62 -1.37
C THR A 367 11.54 -32.08 -0.55
N PHE A 368 11.31 -33.00 0.39
CA PHE A 368 12.33 -33.53 1.30
C PHE A 368 13.61 -33.99 0.57
N SER A 369 14.74 -33.60 1.11
CA SER A 369 16.08 -33.87 0.57
C SER A 369 16.52 -33.02 -0.63
N SER A 370 15.65 -32.21 -1.20
CA SER A 370 16.02 -31.22 -2.21
C SER A 370 16.56 -29.96 -1.55
N GLN A 371 17.33 -29.15 -2.28
CA GLN A 371 17.78 -27.86 -1.77
C GLN A 371 16.57 -26.97 -1.45
N GLY A 372 16.55 -26.39 -0.24
CA GLY A 372 15.46 -25.51 0.17
C GLY A 372 14.20 -26.21 0.66
N ASP A 373 14.30 -27.47 1.09
CA ASP A 373 13.22 -28.18 1.80
C ASP A 373 13.06 -27.71 3.25
N VAL A 374 14.15 -27.21 3.84
CA VAL A 374 14.19 -26.56 5.13
C VAL A 374 14.79 -25.18 4.95
N LEU A 375 14.01 -24.17 5.29
CA LEU A 375 14.37 -22.76 5.19
C LEU A 375 14.34 -22.13 6.58
N LEU A 376 15.28 -21.27 6.87
CA LEU A 376 15.32 -20.46 8.09
C LEU A 376 15.44 -19.00 7.67
N ALA A 377 14.42 -18.20 7.99
CA ALA A 377 14.35 -16.83 7.52
C ALA A 377 13.92 -15.84 8.61
N ASP A 378 14.57 -14.69 8.64
CA ASP A 378 14.04 -13.48 9.27
C ASP A 378 13.36 -12.63 8.17
N MET A 379 12.05 -12.79 8.05
CA MET A 379 11.25 -12.12 7.01
C MET A 379 11.19 -10.60 7.18
N SER A 380 11.54 -10.05 8.35
CA SER A 380 11.61 -8.59 8.54
C SER A 380 12.72 -7.93 7.68
N TYR A 381 13.65 -8.72 7.15
CA TYR A 381 14.63 -8.28 6.17
C TYR A 381 14.12 -8.31 4.72
N VAL A 382 12.86 -8.63 4.50
CA VAL A 382 12.18 -8.46 3.22
C VAL A 382 11.34 -7.19 3.28
N GLN A 383 11.70 -6.20 2.46
CA GLN A 383 10.87 -5.01 2.28
C GLN A 383 9.80 -5.30 1.26
N THR A 384 8.55 -5.10 1.65
CA THR A 384 7.39 -5.28 0.79
C THR A 384 6.65 -3.95 0.64
N ILE A 385 6.22 -3.63 -0.56
CA ILE A 385 5.35 -2.49 -0.83
C ILE A 385 4.04 -2.98 -1.44
N THR A 386 2.95 -2.40 -0.99
CA THR A 386 1.61 -2.65 -1.52
C THR A 386 0.97 -1.37 -1.99
N LYS A 387 0.07 -1.45 -2.96
CA LYS A 387 -0.69 -0.29 -3.45
C LYS A 387 -1.75 0.10 -2.42
N ALA A 388 -1.78 1.35 -2.01
CA ALA A 388 -2.87 1.90 -1.21
C ALA A 388 -4.21 1.71 -1.93
N GLY A 389 -5.25 1.29 -1.19
CA GLY A 389 -6.54 0.91 -1.74
C GLY A 389 -6.71 -0.59 -2.00
N GLY A 390 -5.67 -1.42 -1.79
CA GLY A 390 -5.77 -2.87 -1.79
C GLY A 390 -6.08 -3.48 -3.16
N PHE A 391 -7.13 -4.29 -3.22
CA PHE A 391 -7.59 -4.96 -4.44
C PHE A 391 -8.46 -4.04 -5.30
N ARG A 392 -8.32 -4.19 -6.60
CA ARG A 392 -9.26 -3.63 -7.57
C ARG A 392 -9.92 -4.79 -8.30
N THR A 393 -11.25 -4.84 -8.30
CA THR A 393 -12.01 -5.80 -9.09
C THR A 393 -12.84 -5.07 -10.13
N ASP A 394 -12.70 -5.49 -11.38
CA ASP A 394 -13.46 -5.00 -12.53
C ASP A 394 -14.28 -6.16 -13.10
N THR A 395 -15.43 -5.87 -13.69
CA THR A 395 -16.30 -6.87 -14.32
C THR A 395 -16.49 -6.56 -15.81
N SER A 396 -16.63 -7.59 -16.63
CA SER A 396 -16.94 -7.45 -18.05
C SER A 396 -17.81 -8.59 -18.54
N MET A 397 -18.90 -8.24 -19.21
CA MET A 397 -19.84 -9.15 -19.85
C MET A 397 -19.50 -9.41 -21.32
N HIS A 398 -18.62 -8.59 -21.92
CA HIS A 398 -18.38 -8.62 -23.36
C HIS A 398 -17.29 -9.61 -23.79
N ILE A 399 -16.40 -10.00 -22.88
CA ILE A 399 -15.24 -10.85 -23.21
C ILE A 399 -15.65 -12.28 -23.57
N TYR A 400 -16.70 -12.80 -22.94
CA TYR A 400 -17.20 -14.16 -23.10
C TYR A 400 -18.69 -14.14 -23.53
N PHE A 401 -19.05 -13.22 -24.40
CA PHE A 401 -20.42 -13.08 -24.88
C PHE A 401 -20.96 -14.32 -25.61
N ASP A 402 -20.08 -15.05 -26.28
CA ASP A 402 -20.38 -16.31 -26.96
C ASP A 402 -20.55 -17.52 -26.03
N ALA A 403 -20.10 -17.38 -24.77
CA ALA A 403 -20.17 -18.45 -23.75
C ALA A 403 -21.17 -18.15 -22.63
N ASP A 404 -21.98 -17.10 -22.76
CA ASP A 404 -22.96 -16.65 -21.75
C ASP A 404 -22.34 -16.56 -20.35
N ALA A 405 -21.20 -15.82 -20.26
CA ALA A 405 -20.43 -15.72 -19.04
C ALA A 405 -19.89 -14.31 -18.79
N THR A 406 -20.02 -13.88 -17.55
CA THR A 406 -19.48 -12.62 -17.04
C THR A 406 -18.08 -12.85 -16.45
N ALA A 407 -17.11 -12.01 -16.83
CA ALA A 407 -15.73 -12.09 -16.34
C ALA A 407 -15.50 -11.11 -15.19
N PHE A 408 -14.93 -11.61 -14.09
CA PHE A 408 -14.48 -10.83 -12.94
C PHE A 408 -12.95 -10.81 -12.92
N ARG A 409 -12.37 -9.60 -12.95
CA ARG A 409 -10.93 -9.40 -12.93
C ARG A 409 -10.52 -8.74 -11.62
N THR A 410 -9.80 -9.46 -10.77
CA THR A 410 -9.23 -8.92 -9.54
C THR A 410 -7.75 -8.64 -9.74
N VAL A 411 -7.32 -7.42 -9.42
CA VAL A 411 -5.93 -6.96 -9.56
C VAL A 411 -5.39 -6.59 -8.19
N PHE A 412 -4.27 -7.18 -7.82
CA PHE A 412 -3.47 -6.81 -6.66
C PHE A 412 -2.09 -6.34 -7.09
N ARG A 413 -1.57 -5.30 -6.46
CA ARG A 413 -0.25 -4.75 -6.80
C ARG A 413 0.66 -4.76 -5.59
N LEU A 414 1.75 -5.50 -5.71
CA LEU A 414 2.81 -5.57 -4.70
C LEU A 414 4.18 -5.64 -5.36
N ASP A 415 5.20 -5.32 -4.61
CA ASP A 415 6.58 -5.69 -4.89
C ASP A 415 7.29 -6.01 -3.58
N ALA A 416 8.31 -6.87 -3.66
CA ALA A 416 9.12 -7.25 -2.52
C ALA A 416 10.57 -7.41 -2.94
N GLN A 417 11.48 -7.10 -2.02
CA GLN A 417 12.92 -7.29 -2.23
C GLN A 417 13.63 -7.45 -0.88
N PRO A 418 14.62 -8.34 -0.77
CA PRO A 418 15.51 -8.40 0.39
C PRO A 418 16.24 -7.08 0.62
N LYS A 419 16.32 -6.63 1.87
CA LYS A 419 17.04 -5.40 2.26
C LYS A 419 18.55 -5.52 2.10
N ILE A 420 19.08 -6.74 2.13
CA ILE A 420 20.50 -7.03 1.95
C ILE A 420 20.75 -7.69 0.59
N THR A 421 21.87 -7.34 -0.04
CA THR A 421 22.26 -7.87 -1.35
C THR A 421 23.24 -9.03 -1.28
N ALA A 422 24.00 -9.15 -0.19
CA ALA A 422 25.00 -10.17 -0.01
C ALA A 422 25.02 -10.68 1.44
N ALA A 423 25.58 -11.87 1.64
CA ALA A 423 25.82 -12.40 2.98
C ALA A 423 26.82 -11.54 3.75
N ILE A 424 26.59 -11.39 5.04
CA ILE A 424 27.40 -10.57 5.94
C ILE A 424 28.65 -11.32 6.34
N SER A 425 29.82 -10.71 6.14
CA SER A 425 31.08 -11.24 6.67
C SER A 425 31.15 -11.00 8.18
N PRO A 426 31.39 -12.01 9.02
CA PRO A 426 31.50 -11.82 10.47
C PRO A 426 32.72 -11.02 10.87
N ALA A 427 32.69 -10.39 12.04
CA ALA A 427 33.85 -9.71 12.61
C ALA A 427 35.00 -10.69 12.92
N LYS A 428 34.64 -11.89 13.36
CA LYS A 428 35.56 -12.99 13.68
C LYS A 428 34.96 -14.31 13.22
N GLY A 429 35.78 -15.19 12.68
CA GLY A 429 35.35 -16.49 12.14
C GLY A 429 35.26 -16.47 10.61
N ALA A 430 35.09 -17.67 10.03
CA ALA A 430 35.06 -17.87 8.57
C ALA A 430 33.64 -17.99 8.01
N ASN A 431 32.64 -18.20 8.87
CA ASN A 431 31.26 -18.47 8.45
C ASN A 431 30.50 -17.18 8.21
N SER A 432 30.14 -16.89 6.98
CA SER A 432 29.23 -15.78 6.65
C SER A 432 27.86 -15.92 7.33
N LEU A 433 27.22 -14.79 7.59
CA LEU A 433 25.94 -14.69 8.25
C LEU A 433 24.88 -14.15 7.27
N SER A 434 23.66 -14.63 7.36
CA SER A 434 22.53 -14.10 6.58
C SER A 434 21.22 -14.31 7.33
N PRO A 435 20.25 -13.40 7.18
CA PRO A 435 18.89 -13.64 7.63
C PRO A 435 18.14 -14.71 6.81
N PHE A 436 18.73 -15.18 5.69
CA PHE A 436 18.14 -16.18 4.80
C PHE A 436 19.08 -17.36 4.65
N VAL A 437 18.73 -18.47 5.27
CA VAL A 437 19.52 -19.70 5.25
C VAL A 437 18.66 -20.85 4.75
N GLN A 438 19.18 -21.59 3.77
CA GLN A 438 18.51 -22.77 3.25
C GLN A 438 19.43 -24.01 3.39
N LEU A 439 18.85 -25.17 3.48
CA LEU A 439 19.58 -26.41 3.52
C LEU A 439 19.87 -26.91 2.09
N ALA A 440 21.10 -27.38 1.86
CA ALA A 440 21.49 -27.97 0.58
C ALA A 440 20.79 -29.32 0.33
N ALA A 441 20.79 -29.76 -0.91
CA ALA A 441 20.37 -31.12 -1.27
C ALA A 441 21.24 -32.19 -0.57
N ARG A 442 20.62 -33.27 -0.16
CA ARG A 442 21.29 -34.34 0.60
C ARG A 442 20.77 -35.73 0.29
#